data_c2f524dd0e9c0891a7215421f29868a6
#
_entry.id   c2f524dd0e9c0891a7215421f29868a6
#
_cell.length_a   1.000
_cell.length_b   1.000
_cell.length_c   1.000
_cell.angle_alpha   90.00
_cell.angle_beta   90.00
_cell.angle_gamma   90.00
#
_symmetry.space_group_name_H-M   'P 1'
#
loop_
_entity.id
_entity.type
_entity.pdbx_description
1 polymer ?
#
loop_
_entity_poly.entity_id
_entity_poly.type
_entity_poly.pdbx_seq_one_letter_code
_entity_poly.pdbx_strand_id
1 'polypeptide(L)'
;MTSELRVDNLKGSTTGGSINVLGEGTSATTNLQQGLCKAWSVSSQPATVEDSFNVSSQADGGTGNYQNTLTNNMNSTSSCPTGGSQYAENDGFATPTTSVIQQYLLSRTDSLANQDGRVYFHLTGDLA
;
A
#
# COMPACT_ATOMS: atom_id res chain seq x y z
N MET A 1 -16.85 25.18 -21.06
CA MET A 1 -17.73 24.00 -20.95
C MET A 1 -17.04 23.04 -20.01
N THR A 2 -17.66 22.67 -18.90
CA THR A 2 -17.12 21.64 -17.99
C THR A 2 -17.70 20.30 -18.40
N SER A 3 -16.82 19.30 -18.62
CA SER A 3 -17.24 17.92 -18.90
C SER A 3 -17.20 17.14 -17.60
N GLU A 4 -18.28 16.44 -17.28
CA GLU A 4 -18.41 15.64 -16.07
C GLU A 4 -18.84 14.22 -16.44
N LEU A 5 -18.17 13.20 -15.86
CA LEU A 5 -18.53 11.80 -15.95
C LEU A 5 -19.01 11.32 -14.58
N ARG A 6 -20.29 10.92 -14.47
CA ARG A 6 -20.88 10.36 -13.26
C ARG A 6 -21.15 8.89 -13.47
N VAL A 7 -20.43 8.02 -12.79
CA VAL A 7 -20.58 6.56 -12.88
C VAL A 7 -20.34 5.93 -11.52
N ASP A 8 -21.08 4.88 -11.19
CA ASP A 8 -20.85 4.10 -9.97
C ASP A 8 -19.69 3.13 -10.13
N ASN A 9 -19.46 2.64 -11.34
CA ASN A 9 -18.38 1.72 -11.66
C ASN A 9 -17.72 2.09 -12.99
N LEU A 10 -16.38 1.96 -13.03
CA LEU A 10 -15.58 2.16 -14.21
C LEU A 10 -14.85 0.85 -14.54
N LYS A 11 -15.16 0.26 -15.70
CA LYS A 11 -14.59 -1.01 -16.16
C LYS A 11 -14.13 -0.90 -17.61
N GLY A 12 -12.96 -1.46 -17.94
CA GLY A 12 -12.50 -1.55 -19.31
C GLY A 12 -13.44 -2.40 -20.18
N SER A 13 -13.68 -1.99 -21.41
CA SER A 13 -14.66 -2.63 -22.31
C SER A 13 -14.20 -4.02 -22.79
N THR A 14 -12.91 -4.23 -22.96
CA THR A 14 -12.32 -5.50 -23.42
C THR A 14 -11.76 -6.33 -22.27
N THR A 15 -11.08 -5.69 -21.35
CA THR A 15 -10.48 -6.35 -20.18
C THR A 15 -10.76 -5.49 -18.96
N GLY A 16 -11.25 -6.07 -17.87
CA GLY A 16 -11.76 -5.36 -16.71
C GLY A 16 -10.83 -4.30 -16.12
N GLY A 17 -9.51 -4.54 -16.15
CA GLY A 17 -8.49 -3.62 -15.63
C GLY A 17 -7.77 -2.77 -16.69
N SER A 18 -8.21 -2.77 -17.95
CA SER A 18 -7.51 -2.12 -19.09
C SER A 18 -8.01 -0.69 -19.37
N ILE A 19 -8.14 0.13 -18.35
CA ILE A 19 -8.47 1.54 -18.51
C ILE A 19 -7.19 2.34 -18.51
N ASN A 20 -6.88 3.02 -19.61
CA ASN A 20 -5.72 3.90 -19.71
C ASN A 20 -6.16 5.36 -19.61
N VAL A 21 -5.41 6.12 -18.84
CA VAL A 21 -5.53 7.57 -18.74
C VAL A 21 -4.46 8.20 -19.61
N LEU A 22 -4.85 9.07 -20.53
CA LEU A 22 -3.92 9.82 -21.36
C LEU A 22 -3.25 10.91 -20.52
N GLY A 23 -1.93 11.00 -20.59
CA GLY A 23 -1.17 12.05 -19.92
C GLY A 23 -1.37 13.41 -20.62
N GLU A 24 -1.31 14.48 -19.86
CA GLU A 24 -1.47 15.84 -20.37
C GLU A 24 -0.37 16.18 -21.39
N GLY A 25 -0.79 16.62 -22.57
CA GLY A 25 0.11 17.09 -23.64
C GLY A 25 0.93 16.00 -24.34
N THR A 26 0.65 14.72 -24.12
CA THR A 26 1.41 13.60 -24.71
C THR A 26 0.49 12.51 -25.25
N SER A 27 1.05 11.58 -26.02
CA SER A 27 0.39 10.31 -26.38
C SER A 27 0.67 9.19 -25.34
N ALA A 28 1.43 9.48 -24.30
CA ALA A 28 1.72 8.52 -23.24
C ALA A 28 0.47 8.25 -22.39
N THR A 29 0.26 6.99 -22.04
CA THR A 29 -0.86 6.55 -21.21
C THR A 29 -0.38 5.89 -19.94
N THR A 30 -1.17 6.02 -18.87
CA THR A 30 -0.99 5.29 -17.62
C THR A 30 -2.22 4.44 -17.36
N ASN A 31 -2.03 3.18 -17.02
CA ASN A 31 -3.13 2.32 -16.61
C ASN A 31 -3.72 2.85 -15.30
N LEU A 32 -5.04 3.10 -15.29
CA LEU A 32 -5.73 3.68 -14.14
C LEU A 32 -5.58 2.79 -12.90
N GLN A 33 -5.69 1.48 -13.07
CA GLN A 33 -5.61 0.54 -11.96
C GLN A 33 -4.22 0.55 -11.30
N GLN A 34 -3.17 0.63 -12.09
CA GLN A 34 -1.78 0.71 -11.58
C GLN A 34 -1.50 1.99 -10.80
N GLY A 35 -2.13 3.10 -11.20
CA GLY A 35 -1.99 4.40 -10.54
C GLY A 35 -2.76 4.56 -9.24
N LEU A 36 -3.70 3.66 -8.93
CA LEU A 36 -4.52 3.75 -7.71
C LEU A 36 -3.85 3.05 -6.52
N CYS A 37 -4.05 3.63 -5.33
CA CYS A 37 -3.70 2.97 -4.07
C CYS A 37 -4.49 1.66 -3.92
N LYS A 38 -3.83 0.57 -3.50
CA LYS A 38 -4.44 -0.75 -3.31
C LYS A 38 -4.70 -1.08 -1.85
N ALA A 39 -3.89 -0.56 -0.97
CA ALA A 39 -4.09 -0.65 0.47
C ALA A 39 -3.34 0.48 1.18
N TRP A 40 -3.83 0.87 2.34
CA TRP A 40 -3.09 1.72 3.26
C TRP A 40 -3.54 1.45 4.70
N SER A 41 -2.68 1.74 5.65
CA SER A 41 -3.04 1.74 7.07
C SER A 41 -2.25 2.78 7.85
N VAL A 42 -2.85 3.19 8.95
CA VAL A 42 -2.22 3.97 10.02
C VAL A 42 -2.33 3.17 11.29
N SER A 43 -1.22 2.93 11.97
CA SER A 43 -1.17 2.16 13.20
C SER A 43 -0.35 2.89 14.25
N SER A 44 -0.86 2.97 15.48
CA SER A 44 -0.17 3.63 16.58
C SER A 44 0.93 2.76 17.18
N GLN A 45 0.74 1.45 17.18
CA GLN A 45 1.66 0.42 17.65
C GLN A 45 1.38 -0.90 16.92
N PRO A 46 2.24 -1.93 17.04
CA PRO A 46 1.95 -3.25 16.48
C PRO A 46 0.57 -3.76 16.87
N ALA A 47 -0.13 -4.33 15.91
CA ALA A 47 -1.51 -4.82 16.03
C ALA A 47 -2.58 -3.79 16.42
N THR A 48 -2.28 -2.49 16.40
CA THR A 48 -3.23 -1.41 16.73
C THR A 48 -3.46 -0.52 15.51
N VAL A 49 -4.30 -0.97 14.59
CA VAL A 49 -4.72 -0.20 13.39
C VAL A 49 -5.73 0.87 13.82
N GLU A 50 -5.42 2.13 13.53
CA GLU A 50 -6.32 3.26 13.80
C GLU A 50 -7.28 3.47 12.63
N ASP A 51 -6.77 3.37 11.39
CA ASP A 51 -7.56 3.49 10.17
C ASP A 51 -6.88 2.76 9.02
N SER A 52 -7.66 2.28 8.04
CA SER A 52 -7.12 1.52 6.94
C SER A 52 -8.08 1.39 5.75
N PHE A 53 -7.51 1.06 4.60
CA PHE A 53 -8.22 0.63 3.41
C PHE A 53 -7.60 -0.67 2.89
N ASN A 54 -8.43 -1.68 2.61
CA ASN A 54 -8.03 -3.00 2.13
C ASN A 54 -7.04 -3.75 3.07
N VAL A 55 -7.07 -3.44 4.36
CA VAL A 55 -6.33 -4.17 5.39
C VAL A 55 -7.34 -4.81 6.34
N SER A 56 -7.30 -6.13 6.46
CA SER A 56 -8.22 -6.90 7.33
C SER A 56 -7.72 -7.00 8.76
N SER A 57 -6.40 -7.06 8.94
CA SER A 57 -5.77 -7.14 10.25
C SER A 57 -4.31 -6.74 10.19
N GLN A 58 -3.76 -6.39 11.34
CA GLN A 58 -2.32 -6.25 11.54
C GLN A 58 -1.89 -7.14 12.69
N ALA A 59 -0.79 -7.86 12.52
CA ALA A 59 -0.16 -8.66 13.56
C ALA A 59 1.17 -8.05 13.98
N ASP A 60 1.51 -8.24 15.24
CA ASP A 60 2.82 -7.95 15.80
C ASP A 60 3.78 -9.10 15.44
N GLY A 61 4.77 -8.82 14.63
CA GLY A 61 5.83 -9.77 14.26
C GLY A 61 7.07 -9.68 15.18
N GLY A 62 6.96 -8.92 16.27
CA GLY A 62 8.07 -8.58 17.17
C GLY A 62 8.47 -7.10 17.03
N THR A 63 9.31 -6.61 17.91
CA THR A 63 9.70 -5.20 17.98
C THR A 63 10.08 -4.65 16.59
N GLY A 64 9.40 -3.61 16.17
CA GLY A 64 9.61 -2.96 14.87
C GLY A 64 9.15 -3.76 13.66
N ASN A 65 8.36 -4.82 13.83
CA ASN A 65 7.85 -5.64 12.72
C ASN A 65 6.32 -5.66 12.70
N TYR A 66 5.75 -5.05 11.68
CA TYR A 66 4.31 -4.92 11.47
C TYR A 66 3.89 -5.78 10.28
N GLN A 67 2.95 -6.70 10.48
CA GLN A 67 2.43 -7.58 9.44
C GLN A 67 1.00 -7.19 9.07
N ASN A 68 0.82 -6.50 7.96
CA ASN A 68 -0.48 -6.11 7.44
C ASN A 68 -1.05 -7.23 6.57
N THR A 69 -2.21 -7.78 6.93
CA THR A 69 -2.95 -8.74 6.12
C THR A 69 -3.98 -7.99 5.28
N LEU A 70 -3.99 -8.23 3.97
CA LEU A 70 -4.92 -7.60 3.05
C LEU A 70 -6.28 -8.30 3.05
N THR A 71 -7.36 -7.53 2.85
CA THR A 71 -8.71 -8.07 2.59
C THR A 71 -8.81 -8.65 1.17
N ASN A 72 -8.31 -7.89 0.19
CA ASN A 72 -8.20 -8.33 -1.21
C ASN A 72 -6.72 -8.47 -1.56
N ASN A 73 -6.34 -9.65 -1.99
CA ASN A 73 -4.95 -9.99 -2.28
C ASN A 73 -4.39 -9.22 -3.47
N MET A 74 -3.09 -9.06 -3.49
CA MET A 74 -2.37 -8.63 -4.69
C MET A 74 -2.27 -9.78 -5.69
N ASN A 75 -2.18 -9.45 -6.99
CA ASN A 75 -1.99 -10.44 -8.04
C ASN A 75 -0.61 -11.14 -7.97
N SER A 76 0.38 -10.43 -7.44
CA SER A 76 1.73 -10.97 -7.25
C SER A 76 2.42 -10.35 -6.04
N THR A 77 3.57 -10.90 -5.66
CA THR A 77 4.44 -10.31 -4.62
C THR A 77 5.27 -9.12 -5.15
N SER A 78 5.18 -8.82 -6.46
CA SER A 78 5.84 -7.67 -7.10
C SER A 78 5.03 -6.37 -6.94
N SER A 79 4.53 -6.12 -5.75
CA SER A 79 3.87 -4.88 -5.37
C SER A 79 4.89 -3.87 -4.82
N CYS A 80 4.53 -2.60 -4.82
CA CYS A 80 5.41 -1.53 -4.35
C CYS A 80 4.85 -0.94 -3.05
N PRO A 81 5.23 -1.48 -1.88
CA PRO A 81 4.90 -0.88 -0.60
C PRO A 81 5.78 0.34 -0.35
N THR A 82 5.17 1.37 0.22
CA THR A 82 5.85 2.56 0.71
C THR A 82 5.26 2.95 2.06
N GLY A 83 5.97 3.77 2.80
CA GLY A 83 5.45 4.22 4.09
C GLY A 83 6.47 5.03 4.86
N GLY A 84 6.19 5.20 6.12
CA GLY A 84 7.05 5.93 7.04
C GLY A 84 6.66 5.64 8.47
N SER A 85 7.43 6.17 9.38
CA SER A 85 7.14 6.08 10.81
C SER A 85 7.39 7.40 11.52
N GLN A 86 6.86 7.51 12.72
CA GLN A 86 7.04 8.71 13.53
C GLN A 86 8.45 8.80 14.13
N TYR A 87 9.10 7.67 14.39
CA TYR A 87 10.34 7.61 15.15
C TYR A 87 11.49 6.86 14.49
N ALA A 88 11.22 6.10 13.42
CA ALA A 88 12.24 5.35 12.72
C ALA A 88 12.70 6.08 11.46
N GLU A 89 13.97 5.97 11.14
CA GLU A 89 14.56 6.62 9.97
C GLU A 89 14.82 5.65 8.82
N ASN A 90 14.67 4.37 9.07
CA ASN A 90 14.80 3.33 8.06
C ASN A 90 13.57 2.44 8.12
N ASP A 91 12.67 2.61 7.15
CA ASP A 91 11.55 1.71 6.94
C ASP A 91 11.90 0.71 5.85
N GLY A 92 11.87 -0.57 6.20
CA GLY A 92 11.99 -1.66 5.25
C GLY A 92 10.64 -2.30 4.98
N PHE A 93 10.45 -2.81 3.76
CA PHE A 93 9.24 -3.55 3.40
C PHE A 93 9.60 -4.91 2.81
N ALA A 94 8.74 -5.89 3.08
CA ALA A 94 8.73 -7.17 2.40
C ALA A 94 7.30 -7.58 2.04
N THR A 95 7.18 -8.30 0.94
CA THR A 95 5.91 -8.86 0.46
C THR A 95 6.02 -10.39 0.46
N PRO A 96 5.99 -11.04 1.64
CA PRO A 96 6.22 -12.48 1.74
C PRO A 96 5.17 -13.30 1.03
N THR A 97 3.94 -12.77 0.92
CA THR A 97 2.84 -13.38 0.17
C THR A 97 2.03 -12.30 -0.54
N THR A 98 1.11 -12.70 -1.40
CA THR A 98 0.17 -11.77 -2.06
C THR A 98 -0.83 -11.14 -1.09
N SER A 99 -1.00 -11.71 0.09
CA SER A 99 -1.96 -11.26 1.11
C SER A 99 -1.32 -10.58 2.32
N VAL A 100 0.00 -10.64 2.47
CA VAL A 100 0.71 -10.08 3.64
C VAL A 100 1.83 -9.16 3.20
N ILE A 101 1.83 -7.97 3.76
CA ILE A 101 2.89 -6.98 3.61
C ILE A 101 3.52 -6.74 4.97
N GLN A 102 4.83 -6.91 5.06
CA GLN A 102 5.61 -6.62 6.27
C GLN A 102 6.27 -5.27 6.16
N GLN A 103 6.21 -4.51 7.25
CA GLN A 103 6.94 -3.26 7.43
C GLN A 103 7.89 -3.40 8.60
N TYR A 104 9.14 -3.02 8.41
CA TYR A 104 10.19 -3.08 9.42
C TYR A 104 10.63 -1.67 9.78
N LEU A 105 10.66 -1.38 11.07
CA LEU A 105 11.14 -0.12 11.61
C LEU A 105 12.50 -0.32 12.29
N LEU A 106 13.50 0.41 11.83
CA LEU A 106 14.82 0.43 12.41
C LEU A 106 15.09 1.80 13.04
N SER A 107 15.48 1.81 14.32
CA SER A 107 15.87 3.04 15.00
C SER A 107 17.19 3.60 14.45
N ARG A 108 17.28 4.92 14.36
CA ARG A 108 18.48 5.65 13.92
C ARG A 108 19.61 5.68 14.95
N THR A 109 19.31 5.48 16.23
CA THR A 109 20.32 5.59 17.26
C THR A 109 21.29 4.42 17.20
N ASP A 110 22.55 4.72 16.93
CA ASP A 110 23.82 3.99 17.03
C ASP A 110 23.88 2.45 16.89
N SER A 111 22.77 1.73 16.94
CA SER A 111 22.74 0.27 16.92
C SER A 111 21.77 -0.35 15.91
N LEU A 112 21.04 0.43 15.08
CA LEU A 112 20.01 -0.09 14.17
C LEU A 112 19.04 -1.06 14.88
N ALA A 113 18.69 -0.76 16.13
CA ALA A 113 17.78 -1.60 16.90
C ALA A 113 16.35 -1.44 16.37
N ASN A 114 15.61 -2.52 16.32
CA ASN A 114 14.18 -2.48 16.03
C ASN A 114 13.45 -1.65 17.08
N GLN A 115 12.47 -0.86 16.64
CA GLN A 115 11.69 0.01 17.53
C GLN A 115 10.22 -0.02 17.14
N ASP A 116 9.35 -0.08 18.13
CA ASP A 116 7.91 0.10 17.94
C ASP A 116 7.56 1.59 17.88
N GLY A 117 6.60 1.94 17.04
CA GLY A 117 6.15 3.31 16.89
C GLY A 117 4.94 3.43 15.98
N ARG A 118 4.49 4.64 15.77
CA ARG A 118 3.42 4.91 14.82
C ARG A 118 3.92 4.72 13.40
N VAL A 119 3.19 3.97 12.60
CA VAL A 119 3.53 3.62 11.22
C VAL A 119 2.45 4.02 10.25
N TYR A 120 2.90 4.30 9.04
CA TYR A 120 2.09 4.62 7.87
C TYR A 120 2.50 3.68 6.75
N PHE A 121 1.55 3.03 6.15
CA PHE A 121 1.75 2.06 5.08
C PHE A 121 0.88 2.44 3.88
N HIS A 122 1.42 2.29 2.70
CA HIS A 122 0.73 2.51 1.43
C HIS A 122 1.22 1.50 0.40
N LEU A 123 0.31 0.97 -0.42
CA LEU A 123 0.60 -0.08 -1.39
C LEU A 123 0.06 0.27 -2.76
N THR A 124 0.91 0.11 -3.77
CA THR A 124 0.54 0.17 -5.19
C THR A 124 0.90 -1.15 -5.88
N GLY A 125 0.28 -1.41 -7.03
CA GLY A 125 0.44 -2.66 -7.80
C GLY A 125 -0.89 -3.13 -8.36
N ASP A 126 -0.99 -4.43 -8.68
CA ASP A 126 -2.22 -5.05 -9.20
C ASP A 126 -2.91 -5.90 -8.14
N LEU A 127 -4.22 -5.72 -7.98
CA LEU A 127 -5.06 -6.64 -7.22
C LEU A 127 -5.32 -7.93 -8.00
N ALA A 128 -5.50 -9.06 -7.29
CA ALA A 128 -5.86 -10.34 -7.87
C ALA A 128 -7.28 -10.33 -8.46
#